data_654633a601414090725541b2ac6a0b75
#
_entry.id   654633a601414090725541b2ac6a0b75
#
_cell.length_a   1.000
_cell.length_b   1.000
_cell.length_c   1.000
_cell.angle_alpha   90.00
_cell.angle_beta   90.00
_cell.angle_gamma   90.00
#
_symmetry.space_group_name_H-M   'P 1'
#
loop_
_entity.id
_entity.type
_entity.pdbx_description
1 polymer ?
#
loop_
_entity_poly.entity_id
_entity_poly.type
_entity_poly.pdbx_seq_one_letter_code
_entity_poly.pdbx_strand_id
1 'polypeptide(L)'
;FVALNADVAVVAAYGLILPQAVLDAPANGCLNVHASILPRWRGAAPIHRAVMAGDTVTGVTIMQMEAGLDTGPMLAMARTPIETKTTGELTEELAELGAQLMVGTLRDLKIHVPIAQDDADATYAAKIDKAEARIDWDRPAQEVVRHAHGLSPFPGAWTTAGDTRIKLLMSELTEGQGAP
;
A
#
# COMPACT_ATOMS: atom_id res chain seq x y z
N PHE A 1 1.46 15.37 23.07
CA PHE A 1 2.40 15.17 21.96
C PHE A 1 3.43 16.29 21.91
N VAL A 2 3.01 17.56 21.91
CA VAL A 2 3.92 18.73 21.91
C VAL A 2 4.97 18.66 23.03
N ALA A 3 4.59 18.20 24.22
CA ALA A 3 5.48 18.09 25.38
C ALA A 3 6.65 17.07 25.19
N LEU A 4 6.60 16.24 24.15
CA LEU A 4 7.69 15.32 23.82
C LEU A 4 8.90 16.04 23.22
N ASN A 5 8.71 17.24 22.69
CA ASN A 5 9.75 18.05 22.04
C ASN A 5 10.59 17.23 21.03
N ALA A 6 9.91 16.43 20.22
CA ALA A 6 10.54 15.55 19.24
C ALA A 6 11.06 16.35 18.04
N ASP A 7 12.21 15.96 17.50
CA ASP A 7 12.76 16.57 16.28
C ASP A 7 11.96 16.21 15.03
N VAL A 8 11.44 14.98 14.96
CA VAL A 8 10.63 14.44 13.86
C VAL A 8 9.71 13.35 14.40
N ALA A 9 8.54 13.18 13.81
CA ALA A 9 7.69 12.02 14.08
C ALA A 9 7.66 11.09 12.87
N VAL A 10 7.79 9.79 13.12
CA VAL A 10 7.62 8.75 12.09
C VAL A 10 6.26 8.11 12.25
N VAL A 11 5.53 8.03 11.15
CA VAL A 11 4.19 7.43 11.06
C VAL A 11 4.25 6.24 10.11
N ALA A 12 3.71 5.11 10.54
CA ALA A 12 3.57 3.92 9.73
C ALA A 12 2.25 3.24 10.05
N ALA A 13 1.46 2.92 9.03
CA ALA A 13 0.20 2.19 9.12
C ALA A 13 -0.79 2.72 10.20
N TYR A 14 -0.82 4.03 10.44
CA TYR A 14 -1.62 4.62 11.51
C TYR A 14 -3.13 4.60 11.21
N GLY A 15 -3.51 4.72 9.95
CA GLY A 15 -4.89 4.55 9.47
C GLY A 15 -5.87 5.68 9.83
N LEU A 16 -5.41 6.77 10.45
CA LEU A 16 -6.21 7.95 10.80
C LEU A 16 -5.54 9.23 10.29
N ILE A 17 -6.35 10.26 10.05
CA ILE A 17 -5.85 11.61 9.73
C ILE A 17 -5.33 12.25 11.01
N LEU A 18 -4.09 12.74 10.98
CA LEU A 18 -3.50 13.48 12.07
C LEU A 18 -4.01 14.93 12.08
N PRO A 19 -4.43 15.45 13.23
CA PRO A 19 -4.76 16.87 13.35
C PRO A 19 -3.55 17.76 13.07
N GLN A 20 -3.78 18.96 12.51
CA GLN A 20 -2.72 19.92 12.18
C GLN A 20 -1.75 20.18 13.34
N ALA A 21 -2.28 20.34 14.54
CA ALA A 21 -1.45 20.55 15.75
C ALA A 21 -0.49 19.39 16.07
N VAL A 22 -0.77 18.17 15.56
CA VAL A 22 0.14 17.02 15.69
C VAL A 22 1.18 17.05 14.58
N LEU A 23 0.77 17.41 13.36
CA LEU A 23 1.68 17.55 12.20
C LEU A 23 2.75 18.62 12.43
N ASP A 24 2.36 19.73 13.07
CA ASP A 24 3.22 20.89 13.31
C ASP A 24 4.07 20.76 14.61
N ALA A 25 3.81 19.76 15.46
CA ALA A 25 4.46 19.65 16.75
C ALA A 25 5.96 19.29 16.68
N PRO A 26 6.42 18.36 15.81
CA PRO A 26 7.85 18.09 15.67
C PRO A 26 8.54 19.16 14.82
N ALA A 27 9.77 19.52 15.18
CA ALA A 27 10.53 20.58 14.49
C ALA A 27 10.70 20.34 12.98
N ASN A 28 10.81 19.07 12.55
CA ASN A 28 10.87 18.64 11.13
C ASN A 28 9.58 17.93 10.68
N GLY A 29 8.47 18.15 11.39
CA GLY A 29 7.16 17.61 11.04
C GLY A 29 7.03 16.10 11.19
N CYS A 30 6.07 15.52 10.48
CA CYS A 30 5.77 14.10 10.50
C CYS A 30 6.12 13.46 9.15
N LEU A 31 6.84 12.34 9.19
CA LEU A 31 7.18 11.54 8.01
C LEU A 31 6.35 10.27 7.99
N ASN A 32 5.75 9.94 6.85
CA ASN A 32 5.00 8.70 6.68
C ASN A 32 5.76 7.70 5.80
N VAL A 33 5.71 6.42 6.21
CA VAL A 33 6.11 5.28 5.38
C VAL A 33 4.89 4.83 4.61
N HIS A 34 4.76 5.26 3.35
CA HIS A 34 3.62 4.92 2.50
C HIS A 34 3.95 3.76 1.58
N ALA A 35 3.14 2.70 1.59
CA ALA A 35 3.41 1.46 0.88
C ALA A 35 2.96 1.50 -0.59
N SER A 36 3.36 2.54 -1.32
CA SER A 36 3.25 2.66 -2.77
C SER A 36 4.32 3.55 -3.35
N ILE A 37 4.37 3.59 -4.68
CA ILE A 37 5.15 4.55 -5.47
C ILE A 37 4.25 5.77 -5.72
N LEU A 38 4.27 6.75 -4.78
CA LEU A 38 3.49 7.97 -4.93
C LEU A 38 3.86 8.74 -6.22
N PRO A 39 2.90 9.42 -6.84
CA PRO A 39 1.53 9.72 -6.39
C PRO A 39 0.51 8.59 -6.65
N ARG A 40 0.94 7.44 -7.17
CA ARG A 40 0.05 6.29 -7.39
C ARG A 40 -0.32 5.63 -6.06
N TRP A 41 -1.61 5.32 -5.90
CA TRP A 41 -2.17 4.62 -4.74
C TRP A 41 -2.09 5.40 -3.42
N ARG A 42 -2.43 6.70 -3.42
CA ARG A 42 -2.74 7.43 -2.18
C ARG A 42 -3.89 6.75 -1.44
N GLY A 43 -3.84 6.64 -0.12
CA GLY A 43 -4.95 6.14 0.70
C GLY A 43 -4.70 4.81 1.42
N ALA A 44 -5.78 4.09 1.75
CA ALA A 44 -5.78 3.11 2.84
C ALA A 44 -5.27 1.71 2.47
N ALA A 45 -5.29 1.31 1.18
CA ALA A 45 -5.00 -0.06 0.77
C ALA A 45 -4.07 -0.15 -0.46
N PRO A 46 -2.91 0.56 -0.46
CA PRO A 46 -2.07 0.68 -1.65
C PRO A 46 -1.56 -0.67 -2.15
N ILE A 47 -1.11 -1.56 -1.28
CA ILE A 47 -0.57 -2.88 -1.66
C ILE A 47 -1.64 -3.73 -2.34
N HIS A 48 -2.83 -3.84 -1.71
CA HIS A 48 -3.96 -4.59 -2.28
C HIS A 48 -4.31 -4.08 -3.68
N ARG A 49 -4.45 -2.76 -3.82
CA ARG A 49 -4.86 -2.15 -5.09
C ARG A 49 -3.81 -2.31 -6.18
N ALA A 50 -2.52 -2.24 -5.86
CA ALA A 50 -1.44 -2.48 -6.81
C ALA A 50 -1.48 -3.92 -7.36
N VAL A 51 -1.62 -4.92 -6.48
CA VAL A 51 -1.73 -6.33 -6.89
C VAL A 51 -2.99 -6.58 -7.72
N MET A 52 -4.15 -6.12 -7.26
CA MET A 52 -5.42 -6.30 -7.96
C MET A 52 -5.45 -5.61 -9.33
N ALA A 53 -4.82 -4.45 -9.46
CA ALA A 53 -4.69 -3.73 -10.72
C ALA A 53 -3.72 -4.40 -11.70
N GLY A 54 -2.86 -5.30 -11.23
CA GLY A 54 -1.85 -5.97 -12.01
C GLY A 54 -0.64 -5.09 -12.32
N ASP A 55 -0.30 -4.20 -11.41
CA ASP A 55 0.96 -3.46 -11.48
C ASP A 55 2.12 -4.47 -11.45
N THR A 56 3.16 -4.20 -12.22
CA THR A 56 4.35 -5.07 -12.26
C THR A 56 5.35 -4.74 -11.17
N VAL A 57 5.30 -3.49 -10.66
CA VAL A 57 6.21 -2.94 -9.65
C VAL A 57 5.40 -2.17 -8.63
N THR A 58 5.77 -2.31 -7.37
CA THR A 58 5.32 -1.46 -6.26
C THR A 58 6.52 -0.96 -5.47
N GLY A 59 6.30 -0.37 -4.30
CA GLY A 59 7.40 0.11 -3.48
C GLY A 59 6.92 0.84 -2.23
N VAL A 60 7.86 1.58 -1.65
CA VAL A 60 7.63 2.43 -0.48
C VAL A 60 8.09 3.84 -0.80
N THR A 61 7.31 4.82 -0.39
CA THR A 61 7.67 6.23 -0.42
C THR A 61 7.73 6.79 0.99
N ILE A 62 8.85 7.43 1.35
CA ILE A 62 8.92 8.28 2.53
C ILE A 62 8.47 9.67 2.10
N MET A 63 7.42 10.16 2.75
CA MET A 63 6.83 11.46 2.43
C MET A 63 6.64 12.31 3.67
N GLN A 64 6.70 13.64 3.51
CA GLN A 64 6.28 14.60 4.52
C GLN A 64 4.75 14.57 4.62
N MET A 65 4.22 14.49 5.83
CA MET A 65 2.77 14.51 6.01
C MET A 65 2.22 15.94 6.02
N GLU A 66 1.06 16.09 5.39
CA GLU A 66 0.26 17.30 5.33
C GLU A 66 -1.20 16.97 5.67
N ALA A 67 -2.07 17.97 5.67
CA ALA A 67 -3.50 17.78 5.95
C ALA A 67 -4.25 16.93 4.91
N GLY A 68 -3.71 16.82 3.68
CA GLY A 68 -4.28 16.01 2.60
C GLY A 68 -3.96 14.53 2.76
N LEU A 69 -4.78 13.68 2.14
CA LEU A 69 -4.58 12.22 2.15
C LEU A 69 -3.39 11.87 1.26
N ASP A 70 -2.24 11.62 1.88
CA ASP A 70 -0.98 11.22 1.21
C ASP A 70 -0.54 12.15 0.06
N THR A 71 -0.78 13.46 0.21
CA THR A 71 -0.50 14.49 -0.80
C THR A 71 0.85 15.18 -0.62
N GLY A 72 1.46 15.05 0.54
CA GLY A 72 2.68 15.78 0.88
C GLY A 72 3.90 15.37 0.04
N PRO A 73 4.96 16.18 0.03
CA PRO A 73 6.12 15.96 -0.82
C PRO A 73 6.90 14.70 -0.44
N MET A 74 7.46 14.05 -1.45
CA MET A 74 8.24 12.82 -1.33
C MET A 74 9.70 13.14 -1.03
N LEU A 75 10.30 12.39 -0.09
CA LEU A 75 11.71 12.54 0.31
C LEU A 75 12.58 11.42 -0.25
N ALA A 76 12.09 10.20 -0.26
CA ALA A 76 12.80 9.03 -0.73
C ALA A 76 11.82 7.96 -1.22
N MET A 77 12.29 7.09 -2.12
CA MET A 77 11.49 6.01 -2.68
C MET A 77 12.34 4.77 -2.92
N ALA A 78 11.78 3.60 -2.65
CA ALA A 78 12.34 2.32 -3.01
C ALA A 78 11.29 1.46 -3.72
N ARG A 79 11.74 0.62 -4.67
CA ARG A 79 10.86 -0.18 -5.54
C ARG A 79 11.14 -1.65 -5.39
N THR A 80 10.11 -2.47 -5.60
CA THR A 80 10.21 -3.93 -5.68
C THR A 80 9.26 -4.48 -6.73
N PRO A 81 9.59 -5.59 -7.44
CA PRO A 81 8.69 -6.24 -8.36
C PRO A 81 7.55 -6.95 -7.60
N ILE A 82 6.35 -6.93 -8.16
CA ILE A 82 5.19 -7.65 -7.61
C ILE A 82 5.25 -9.12 -8.01
N GLU A 83 5.46 -9.41 -9.28
CA GLU A 83 5.46 -10.78 -9.84
C GLU A 83 4.19 -11.56 -9.47
N THR A 84 4.36 -12.69 -8.76
CA THR A 84 3.26 -13.55 -8.30
C THR A 84 2.95 -13.39 -6.81
N LYS A 85 3.58 -12.41 -6.15
CA LYS A 85 3.45 -12.20 -4.72
C LYS A 85 2.03 -11.80 -4.33
N THR A 86 1.60 -12.29 -3.19
CA THR A 86 0.37 -11.89 -2.53
C THR A 86 0.55 -10.56 -1.78
N THR A 87 -0.55 -9.94 -1.39
CA THR A 87 -0.52 -8.75 -0.52
C THR A 87 0.18 -9.03 0.80
N GLY A 88 0.04 -10.25 1.37
CA GLY A 88 0.73 -10.62 2.60
C GLY A 88 2.24 -10.61 2.46
N GLU A 89 2.77 -11.31 1.45
CA GLU A 89 4.20 -11.35 1.15
C GLU A 89 4.78 -9.96 0.86
N LEU A 90 4.07 -9.15 0.06
CA LEU A 90 4.48 -7.77 -0.20
C LEU A 90 4.42 -6.90 1.05
N THR A 91 3.49 -7.12 1.95
CA THR A 91 3.40 -6.36 3.21
C THR A 91 4.65 -6.56 4.06
N GLU A 92 5.12 -7.81 4.18
CA GLU A 92 6.34 -8.14 4.92
C GLU A 92 7.58 -7.52 4.25
N GLU A 93 7.72 -7.70 2.93
CA GLU A 93 8.83 -7.16 2.16
C GLU A 93 8.88 -5.62 2.20
N LEU A 94 7.73 -4.96 2.02
CA LEU A 94 7.65 -3.50 2.03
C LEU A 94 7.82 -2.91 3.44
N ALA A 95 7.48 -3.65 4.50
CA ALA A 95 7.75 -3.23 5.88
C ALA A 95 9.27 -3.16 6.13
N GLU A 96 10.03 -4.17 5.72
CA GLU A 96 11.49 -4.18 5.85
C GLU A 96 12.13 -3.10 4.98
N LEU A 97 11.74 -3.02 3.71
CA LEU A 97 12.22 -2.01 2.76
C LEU A 97 11.95 -0.59 3.27
N GLY A 98 10.74 -0.35 3.80
CA GLY A 98 10.33 0.93 4.35
C GLY A 98 11.10 1.31 5.61
N ALA A 99 11.38 0.34 6.49
CA ALA A 99 12.17 0.57 7.69
C ALA A 99 13.60 0.98 7.34
N GLN A 100 14.25 0.27 6.42
CA GLN A 100 15.60 0.59 5.94
C GLN A 100 15.64 1.97 5.28
N LEU A 101 14.67 2.26 4.41
CA LEU A 101 14.56 3.55 3.73
C LEU A 101 14.34 4.70 4.71
N MET A 102 13.47 4.53 5.70
CA MET A 102 13.19 5.54 6.73
C MET A 102 14.43 5.81 7.57
N VAL A 103 15.16 4.78 8.03
CA VAL A 103 16.42 4.97 8.79
C VAL A 103 17.44 5.72 7.96
N GLY A 104 17.58 5.41 6.68
CA GLY A 104 18.46 6.15 5.76
C GLY A 104 18.02 7.61 5.64
N THR A 105 16.74 7.85 5.41
CA THR A 105 16.18 9.21 5.29
C THR A 105 16.40 10.04 6.55
N LEU A 106 16.22 9.46 7.73
CA LEU A 106 16.41 10.16 9.02
C LEU A 106 17.88 10.55 9.26
N ARG A 107 18.84 9.72 8.86
CA ARG A 107 20.28 10.03 9.01
C ARG A 107 20.65 11.28 8.22
N ASP A 108 20.10 11.42 7.05
CA ASP A 108 20.45 12.44 6.08
C ASP A 108 19.27 13.41 5.80
N LEU A 109 18.37 13.58 6.76
CA LEU A 109 17.10 14.30 6.58
C LEU A 109 17.27 15.70 5.95
N LYS A 110 18.33 16.42 6.33
CA LYS A 110 18.60 17.78 5.84
C LYS A 110 19.06 17.87 4.40
N ILE A 111 19.51 16.76 3.80
CA ILE A 111 19.95 16.73 2.40
C ILE A 111 18.87 16.23 1.44
N HIS A 112 17.83 15.59 1.97
CA HIS A 112 16.69 15.20 1.15
C HIS A 112 15.90 16.44 0.69
N VAL A 113 15.88 16.66 -0.62
CA VAL A 113 15.07 17.73 -1.23
C VAL A 113 13.66 17.18 -1.41
N PRO A 114 12.64 17.78 -0.75
CA PRO A 114 11.26 17.35 -0.92
C PRO A 114 10.80 17.56 -2.37
N ILE A 115 10.24 16.51 -2.98
CA ILE A 115 9.72 16.54 -4.35
C ILE A 115 8.19 16.55 -4.26
N ALA A 116 7.59 17.62 -4.77
CA ALA A 116 6.13 17.71 -4.85
C ALA A 116 5.56 16.58 -5.74
N GLN A 117 4.42 16.06 -5.34
CA GLN A 117 3.70 15.08 -6.15
C GLN A 117 2.94 15.78 -7.28
N ASP A 118 2.90 15.19 -8.48
CA ASP A 118 2.02 15.64 -9.55
C ASP A 118 0.61 15.05 -9.34
N ASP A 119 -0.37 15.91 -9.14
CA ASP A 119 -1.76 15.48 -8.94
C ASP A 119 -2.39 14.87 -10.21
N ALA A 120 -1.84 15.16 -11.39
CA ALA A 120 -2.30 14.56 -12.64
C ALA A 120 -2.02 13.05 -12.69
N ASP A 121 -0.98 12.58 -12.02
CA ASP A 121 -0.59 11.17 -11.94
C ASP A 121 -1.19 10.45 -10.71
N ALA A 122 -1.93 11.17 -9.86
CA ALA A 122 -2.44 10.62 -8.62
C ALA A 122 -3.56 9.58 -8.86
N THR A 123 -3.43 8.44 -8.20
CA THR A 123 -4.51 7.45 -8.09
C THR A 123 -4.78 7.12 -6.63
N TYR A 124 -5.98 6.57 -6.35
CA TYR A 124 -6.42 6.36 -4.98
C TYR A 124 -6.67 4.90 -4.67
N ALA A 125 -6.17 4.47 -3.51
CA ALA A 125 -6.30 3.13 -2.96
C ALA A 125 -7.39 3.12 -1.88
N ALA A 126 -8.65 3.03 -2.29
CA ALA A 126 -9.76 2.90 -1.37
C ALA A 126 -9.61 1.66 -0.49
N LYS A 127 -10.04 1.77 0.77
CA LYS A 127 -10.09 0.65 1.72
C LYS A 127 -10.83 -0.53 1.08
N ILE A 128 -10.32 -1.74 1.32
CA ILE A 128 -10.96 -2.97 0.83
C ILE A 128 -12.28 -3.19 1.57
N ASP A 129 -13.38 -3.31 0.82
CA ASP A 129 -14.66 -3.75 1.35
C ASP A 129 -14.71 -5.28 1.36
N LYS A 130 -15.33 -5.85 2.41
CA LYS A 130 -15.55 -7.30 2.49
C LYS A 130 -16.43 -7.85 1.37
N ALA A 131 -17.31 -7.01 0.83
CA ALA A 131 -18.14 -7.36 -0.32
C ALA A 131 -17.32 -7.60 -1.59
N GLU A 132 -16.21 -6.88 -1.76
CA GLU A 132 -15.28 -7.05 -2.88
C GLU A 132 -14.61 -8.43 -2.88
N ALA A 133 -14.57 -9.12 -1.74
CA ALA A 133 -13.82 -10.38 -1.61
C ALA A 133 -14.48 -11.59 -2.27
N ARG A 134 -15.74 -11.47 -2.71
CA ARG A 134 -16.38 -12.53 -3.49
C ARG A 134 -15.78 -12.60 -4.89
N ILE A 135 -15.37 -13.80 -5.30
CA ILE A 135 -14.81 -14.01 -6.64
C ILE A 135 -15.94 -13.93 -7.68
N ASP A 136 -15.70 -13.13 -8.69
CA ASP A 136 -16.49 -13.07 -9.92
C ASP A 136 -15.80 -13.92 -10.99
N TRP A 137 -16.37 -15.09 -11.26
CA TRP A 137 -15.82 -16.07 -12.21
C TRP A 137 -16.05 -15.69 -13.68
N ASP A 138 -16.88 -14.69 -13.96
CA ASP A 138 -17.12 -14.17 -15.32
C ASP A 138 -15.97 -13.26 -15.79
N ARG A 139 -15.03 -12.93 -14.89
CA ARG A 139 -13.83 -12.12 -15.21
C ARG A 139 -12.74 -12.97 -15.87
N PRO A 140 -11.85 -12.35 -16.64
CA PRO A 140 -10.67 -13.03 -17.19
C PRO A 140 -9.86 -13.71 -16.09
N ALA A 141 -9.37 -14.93 -16.36
CA ALA A 141 -8.65 -15.74 -15.36
C ALA A 141 -7.48 -14.99 -14.69
N GLN A 142 -6.75 -14.16 -15.44
CA GLN A 142 -5.68 -13.32 -14.91
C GLN A 142 -6.18 -12.33 -13.87
N GLU A 143 -7.38 -11.78 -14.05
CA GLU A 143 -7.97 -10.85 -13.08
C GLU A 143 -8.43 -11.58 -11.82
N VAL A 144 -8.94 -12.80 -11.95
CA VAL A 144 -9.32 -13.67 -10.83
C VAL A 144 -8.08 -14.02 -10.00
N VAL A 145 -6.96 -14.37 -10.64
CA VAL A 145 -5.68 -14.62 -9.94
C VAL A 145 -5.21 -13.39 -9.19
N ARG A 146 -5.19 -12.22 -9.85
CA ARG A 146 -4.80 -10.94 -9.21
C ARG A 146 -5.72 -10.58 -8.05
N HIS A 147 -7.01 -10.85 -8.18
CA HIS A 147 -8.00 -10.64 -7.13
C HIS A 147 -7.71 -11.55 -5.92
N ALA A 148 -7.43 -12.83 -6.14
CA ALA A 148 -7.07 -13.77 -5.08
C ALA A 148 -5.78 -13.34 -4.36
N HIS A 149 -4.71 -13.03 -5.10
CA HIS A 149 -3.44 -12.58 -4.54
C HIS A 149 -3.55 -11.22 -3.82
N GLY A 150 -4.30 -10.27 -4.43
CA GLY A 150 -4.52 -8.94 -3.88
C GLY A 150 -5.30 -8.94 -2.57
N LEU A 151 -6.09 -9.96 -2.30
CA LEU A 151 -6.85 -10.11 -1.06
C LEU A 151 -6.26 -11.13 -0.08
N SER A 152 -5.17 -11.78 -0.42
CA SER A 152 -4.50 -12.78 0.42
C SER A 152 -3.49 -12.14 1.38
N PRO A 153 -3.42 -12.55 2.65
CA PRO A 153 -4.29 -13.54 3.30
C PRO A 153 -5.61 -12.97 3.82
N PHE A 154 -5.75 -11.64 3.88
CA PHE A 154 -6.91 -10.97 4.44
C PHE A 154 -7.42 -9.84 3.53
N PRO A 155 -8.77 -9.75 3.30
CA PRO A 155 -9.86 -10.58 3.84
C PRO A 155 -9.91 -12.00 3.28
N GLY A 156 -9.18 -12.30 2.21
CA GLY A 156 -9.17 -13.54 1.45
C GLY A 156 -10.32 -13.58 0.43
N ALA A 157 -9.97 -13.69 -0.87
CA ALA A 157 -10.95 -13.90 -1.92
C ALA A 157 -11.70 -15.21 -1.69
N TRP A 158 -12.99 -15.26 -1.99
CA TRP A 158 -13.80 -16.41 -1.69
C TRP A 158 -14.87 -16.71 -2.74
N THR A 159 -15.24 -17.98 -2.78
CA THR A 159 -16.38 -18.50 -3.55
C THR A 159 -17.21 -19.46 -2.69
N THR A 160 -18.25 -20.03 -3.26
CA THR A 160 -19.07 -21.07 -2.62
C THR A 160 -19.05 -22.35 -3.46
N ALA A 161 -18.97 -23.50 -2.78
CA ALA A 161 -19.24 -24.81 -3.36
C ALA A 161 -20.43 -25.41 -2.59
N GLY A 162 -21.60 -25.43 -3.23
CA GLY A 162 -22.86 -25.63 -2.52
C GLY A 162 -23.03 -24.58 -1.44
N ASP A 163 -23.30 -25.00 -0.21
CA ASP A 163 -23.48 -24.12 0.94
C ASP A 163 -22.16 -23.77 1.69
N THR A 164 -21.02 -24.29 1.20
CA THR A 164 -19.73 -24.10 1.87
C THR A 164 -18.96 -22.95 1.23
N ARG A 165 -18.52 -21.99 2.08
CA ARG A 165 -17.63 -20.91 1.65
C ARG A 165 -16.18 -21.39 1.64
N ILE A 166 -15.51 -21.21 0.52
CA ILE A 166 -14.10 -21.55 0.29
C ILE A 166 -13.32 -20.27 0.04
N LYS A 167 -12.19 -20.09 0.73
CA LYS A 167 -11.25 -19.01 0.45
C LYS A 167 -10.12 -19.49 -0.45
N LEU A 168 -9.79 -18.66 -1.44
CA LEU A 168 -8.62 -18.83 -2.29
C LEU A 168 -7.54 -17.84 -1.80
N LEU A 169 -6.41 -18.40 -1.34
CA LEU A 169 -5.30 -17.60 -0.82
C LEU A 169 -4.13 -17.53 -1.80
N MET A 170 -4.02 -18.52 -2.69
CA MET A 170 -3.03 -18.60 -3.75
C MET A 170 -3.65 -19.29 -4.95
N SER A 171 -3.27 -18.87 -6.13
CA SER A 171 -3.69 -19.46 -7.39
C SER A 171 -2.67 -19.17 -8.49
N GLU A 172 -2.64 -20.01 -9.49
CA GLU A 172 -1.80 -19.83 -10.69
C GLU A 172 -2.61 -20.08 -11.94
N LEU A 173 -2.17 -19.47 -13.04
CA LEU A 173 -2.74 -19.75 -14.35
C LEU A 173 -2.15 -21.04 -14.89
N THR A 174 -3.02 -21.93 -15.37
CA THR A 174 -2.61 -23.11 -16.09
C THR A 174 -3.23 -23.11 -17.49
N GLU A 175 -2.54 -23.72 -18.45
CA GLU A 175 -3.15 -24.02 -19.74
C GLU A 175 -4.12 -25.20 -19.57
N GLY A 176 -5.37 -24.98 -19.86
CA GLY A 176 -6.39 -26.02 -19.77
C GLY A 176 -7.77 -25.52 -20.20
N GLN A 177 -8.59 -26.43 -20.72
CA GLN A 177 -10.01 -26.20 -20.95
C GLN A 177 -10.75 -26.88 -19.78
N GLY A 178 -10.94 -26.16 -18.69
CA GLY A 178 -11.79 -26.59 -17.60
C GLY A 178 -13.10 -25.80 -17.62
N ALA A 179 -14.22 -26.44 -17.38
CA ALA A 179 -15.41 -25.71 -16.97
C ALA A 179 -15.24 -25.24 -15.51
N PRO A 180 -15.74 -24.05 -15.14
CA PRO A 180 -15.72 -23.56 -13.78
C PRO A 180 -16.52 -24.46 -12.81
#